data_47f16693ede404bf0d824e8210a8e483
#
_entry.id   47f16693ede404bf0d824e8210a8e483
#
_cell.length_a   1.000
_cell.length_b   1.000
_cell.length_c   1.000
_cell.angle_alpha   90.00
_cell.angle_beta   90.00
_cell.angle_gamma   90.00
#
_symmetry.space_group_name_H-M   'P 1'
#
loop_
_entity.id
_entity.type
_entity.pdbx_description
1 polymer ?
#
loop_
_entity_poly.entity_id
_entity_poly.type
_entity_poly.pdbx_seq_one_letter_code
_entity_poly.pdbx_strand_id
1 'polypeptide(L)'
;MLYHKAICKIARLQTKHKMLNTIPEAIEAIKAGKTIIVVDDEDRENEGDFLTAARNATPETINFMVKYGRGLVCAPITKQRANELELEPMVSRNTTSHETNFTVSVDLLGNGCTTGISATDRSKTTLALIDPATKPSDLGRPGHIFPLIAKDGGVLRRSGHTEAAIDLSVLAGFEPAGVICEIMKEDGDMARLPELLVMAKELDLKIISIKDLIAYRLNTESMVRKEVSVKMPTEWGDFDMIAYTQLDTGENHLALVKGEWEPNEPVLVRVHSSCVTGDIFGSCRCDCGPQLHKAMEIISKEGKGAIVYMNQEGRGIGLINKLKAYHLQESGLDTVEANIKLGFNMDQRDYGIGAQILRSLGISKMRLLTNNPKKRAGLIGYGLEVVENLPIEIPSNPHNEVYLRTKRDKMDHAIMRDH
;
A
#
# COMPACT_ATOMS: atom_id res chain seq x y z
N MET A 1 -29.05 -12.79 -14.33
CA MET A 1 -28.01 -12.08 -15.06
C MET A 1 -26.79 -11.71 -14.16
N LEU A 2 -26.99 -11.25 -12.93
CA LEU A 2 -25.91 -10.93 -11.96
C LEU A 2 -25.11 -12.16 -11.49
N TYR A 3 -25.76 -13.29 -11.26
CA TYR A 3 -25.11 -14.54 -10.81
C TYR A 3 -24.16 -15.14 -11.87
N HIS A 4 -24.51 -15.03 -13.14
CA HIS A 4 -23.66 -15.48 -14.26
C HIS A 4 -22.41 -14.61 -14.42
N LYS A 5 -22.49 -13.28 -14.17
CA LYS A 5 -21.34 -12.37 -14.19
C LYS A 5 -20.40 -12.63 -13.03
N ALA A 6 -20.91 -13.00 -11.84
CA ALA A 6 -20.08 -13.34 -10.68
C ALA A 6 -19.33 -14.66 -10.90
N ILE A 7 -19.98 -15.70 -11.41
CA ILE A 7 -19.34 -16.99 -11.72
C ILE A 7 -18.29 -16.84 -12.82
N CYS A 8 -18.54 -16.06 -13.88
CA CYS A 8 -17.56 -15.76 -14.90
C CYS A 8 -16.37 -14.95 -14.35
N LYS A 9 -16.58 -14.05 -13.40
CA LYS A 9 -15.51 -13.28 -12.76
C LYS A 9 -14.64 -14.17 -11.85
N ILE A 10 -15.24 -15.09 -11.11
CA ILE A 10 -14.54 -16.08 -10.26
C ILE A 10 -13.76 -17.08 -11.13
N ALA A 11 -14.35 -17.59 -12.20
CA ALA A 11 -13.66 -18.48 -13.13
C ALA A 11 -12.50 -17.79 -13.86
N ARG A 12 -12.66 -16.52 -14.24
CA ARG A 12 -11.56 -15.70 -14.80
C ARG A 12 -10.43 -15.46 -13.78
N LEU A 13 -10.75 -15.21 -12.51
CA LEU A 13 -9.76 -15.04 -11.45
C LEU A 13 -8.98 -16.32 -11.17
N GLN A 14 -9.66 -17.46 -11.14
CA GLN A 14 -9.02 -18.78 -10.96
C GLN A 14 -8.15 -19.18 -12.17
N THR A 15 -8.56 -18.80 -13.38
CA THR A 15 -7.76 -19.03 -14.60
C THR A 15 -6.55 -18.11 -14.65
N LYS A 16 -6.64 -16.84 -14.19
CA LYS A 16 -5.52 -15.89 -14.09
C LYS A 16 -4.44 -16.37 -13.11
N HIS A 17 -4.82 -16.86 -11.93
CA HIS A 17 -3.86 -17.41 -10.94
C HIS A 17 -3.08 -18.63 -11.46
N LYS A 18 -3.65 -19.40 -12.38
CA LYS A 18 -3.01 -20.56 -13.00
C LYS A 18 -1.98 -20.19 -14.11
N MET A 19 -1.92 -18.91 -14.50
CA MET A 19 -1.06 -18.40 -15.59
C MET A 19 0.17 -17.64 -15.07
N LEU A 20 0.22 -17.27 -13.79
CA LEU A 20 1.35 -16.61 -13.16
C LEU A 20 2.25 -17.63 -12.47
N ASN A 21 3.54 -17.29 -12.38
CA ASN A 21 4.51 -18.06 -11.62
C ASN A 21 4.33 -17.84 -10.11
N THR A 22 4.88 -18.76 -9.32
CA THR A 22 4.92 -18.63 -7.87
C THR A 22 6.01 -17.67 -7.40
N ILE A 23 5.84 -17.08 -6.22
CA ILE A 23 6.87 -16.19 -5.65
C ILE A 23 8.21 -16.90 -5.42
N PRO A 24 8.26 -18.15 -4.92
CA PRO A 24 9.52 -18.90 -4.87
C PRO A 24 10.23 -19.03 -6.22
N GLU A 25 9.49 -19.30 -7.33
CA GLU A 25 10.10 -19.36 -8.67
C GLU A 25 10.71 -18.03 -9.11
N ALA A 26 10.05 -16.91 -8.77
CA ALA A 26 10.55 -15.56 -9.06
C ALA A 26 11.82 -15.26 -8.23
N ILE A 27 11.82 -15.62 -6.94
CA ILE A 27 12.99 -15.46 -6.06
C ILE A 27 14.19 -16.24 -6.62
N GLU A 28 14.00 -17.50 -7.02
CA GLU A 28 15.08 -18.31 -7.60
C GLU A 28 15.55 -17.75 -8.97
N ALA A 29 14.66 -17.18 -9.77
CA ALA A 29 15.06 -16.51 -11.01
C ALA A 29 15.95 -15.27 -10.73
N ILE A 30 15.59 -14.44 -9.74
CA ILE A 30 16.39 -13.28 -9.34
C ILE A 30 17.75 -13.72 -8.77
N LYS A 31 17.79 -14.76 -7.93
CA LYS A 31 19.05 -15.34 -7.43
C LYS A 31 19.97 -15.80 -8.55
N ALA A 32 19.38 -16.35 -9.62
CA ALA A 32 20.11 -16.78 -10.81
C ALA A 32 20.51 -15.62 -11.75
N GLY A 33 20.31 -14.36 -11.34
CA GLY A 33 20.66 -13.17 -12.13
C GLY A 33 19.67 -12.81 -13.22
N LYS A 34 18.49 -13.45 -13.24
CA LYS A 34 17.47 -13.21 -14.28
C LYS A 34 16.57 -12.01 -13.93
N THR A 35 16.08 -11.36 -14.98
CA THR A 35 14.97 -10.40 -14.90
C THR A 35 13.65 -11.17 -14.87
N ILE A 36 12.65 -10.63 -14.17
CA ILE A 36 11.28 -11.13 -14.14
C ILE A 36 10.31 -10.02 -14.56
N ILE A 37 9.04 -10.37 -14.81
CA ILE A 37 7.95 -9.42 -14.97
C ILE A 37 7.13 -9.40 -13.68
N VAL A 38 6.83 -8.22 -13.18
CA VAL A 38 5.95 -8.02 -12.02
C VAL A 38 4.78 -7.17 -12.46
N VAL A 39 3.54 -7.61 -12.17
CA VAL A 39 2.33 -6.87 -12.50
C VAL A 39 1.63 -6.41 -11.22
N ASP A 40 1.06 -5.22 -11.25
CA ASP A 40 0.24 -4.71 -10.17
C ASP A 40 -1.27 -4.97 -10.38
N ASP A 41 -2.10 -4.44 -9.49
CA ASP A 41 -3.54 -4.65 -9.53
C ASP A 41 -4.21 -3.80 -10.62
N GLU A 42 -5.29 -4.35 -11.24
CA GLU A 42 -6.10 -3.66 -12.25
C GLU A 42 -6.72 -2.36 -11.73
N ASP A 43 -6.96 -2.28 -10.42
CA ASP A 43 -7.54 -1.11 -9.75
C ASP A 43 -6.46 -0.08 -9.32
N ARG A 44 -5.16 -0.34 -9.60
CA ARG A 44 -4.04 0.56 -9.30
C ARG A 44 -3.50 1.24 -10.57
N GLU A 45 -2.37 0.80 -11.13
CA GLU A 45 -1.80 1.28 -12.41
C GLU A 45 -2.18 0.34 -13.55
N ASN A 46 -2.41 -0.94 -13.21
CA ASN A 46 -2.68 -2.02 -14.16
C ASN A 46 -1.56 -2.17 -15.18
N GLU A 47 -0.31 -2.13 -14.71
CA GLU A 47 0.91 -2.14 -15.53
C GLU A 47 1.81 -3.30 -15.15
N GLY A 48 2.86 -3.50 -15.92
CA GLY A 48 3.91 -4.46 -15.63
C GLY A 48 5.28 -3.87 -15.85
N ASP A 49 6.20 -4.19 -14.91
CA ASP A 49 7.59 -3.78 -14.99
C ASP A 49 8.49 -5.00 -15.15
N PHE A 50 9.58 -4.84 -15.89
CA PHE A 50 10.76 -5.65 -15.70
C PHE A 50 11.38 -5.32 -14.35
N LEU A 51 11.78 -6.35 -13.62
CA LEU A 51 12.35 -6.21 -12.29
C LEU A 51 13.49 -7.21 -12.06
N THR A 52 14.57 -6.75 -11.46
CA THR A 52 15.61 -7.61 -10.87
C THR A 52 16.29 -6.90 -9.70
N ALA A 53 17.09 -7.63 -8.91
CA ALA A 53 17.92 -7.01 -7.87
C ALA A 53 18.98 -6.07 -8.47
N ALA A 54 19.31 -4.97 -7.80
CA ALA A 54 20.30 -4.00 -8.29
C ALA A 54 21.68 -4.66 -8.49
N ARG A 55 22.01 -5.70 -7.73
CA ARG A 55 23.22 -6.53 -7.90
C ARG A 55 23.32 -7.16 -9.30
N ASN A 56 22.19 -7.44 -9.91
CA ASN A 56 22.09 -8.06 -11.24
C ASN A 56 22.04 -7.03 -12.39
N ALA A 57 22.24 -5.75 -12.10
CA ALA A 57 22.18 -4.66 -13.09
C ALA A 57 23.44 -4.64 -13.97
N THR A 58 23.68 -5.70 -14.74
CA THR A 58 24.76 -5.71 -15.74
C THR A 58 24.42 -4.84 -16.95
N PRO A 59 25.39 -4.45 -17.80
CA PRO A 59 25.09 -3.73 -19.05
C PRO A 59 24.08 -4.47 -19.93
N GLU A 60 24.14 -5.81 -19.98
CA GLU A 60 23.21 -6.65 -20.73
C GLU A 60 21.81 -6.57 -20.17
N THR A 61 21.65 -6.60 -18.82
CA THR A 61 20.36 -6.46 -18.13
C THR A 61 19.73 -5.09 -18.39
N ILE A 62 20.52 -4.01 -18.27
CA ILE A 62 20.04 -2.65 -18.56
C ILE A 62 19.64 -2.52 -20.04
N ASN A 63 20.47 -3.03 -20.96
CA ASN A 63 20.15 -3.01 -22.38
C ASN A 63 18.89 -3.84 -22.71
N PHE A 64 18.71 -4.99 -22.06
CA PHE A 64 17.50 -5.79 -22.18
C PHE A 64 16.26 -5.01 -21.77
N MET A 65 16.27 -4.39 -20.58
CA MET A 65 15.15 -3.60 -20.06
C MET A 65 14.78 -2.45 -21.01
N VAL A 66 15.77 -1.70 -21.48
CA VAL A 66 15.54 -0.57 -22.41
C VAL A 66 14.99 -1.05 -23.74
N LYS A 67 15.53 -2.15 -24.29
CA LYS A 67 15.13 -2.67 -25.60
C LYS A 67 13.70 -3.21 -25.59
N TYR A 68 13.34 -3.98 -24.57
CA TYR A 68 12.06 -4.69 -24.51
C TYR A 68 11.02 -3.98 -23.65
N GLY A 69 11.43 -3.24 -22.63
CA GLY A 69 10.52 -2.46 -21.78
C GLY A 69 10.16 -1.11 -22.38
N ARG A 70 11.16 -0.40 -22.92
CA ARG A 70 11.00 0.95 -23.48
C ARG A 70 10.63 2.03 -22.45
N GLY A 71 10.49 1.66 -21.18
CA GLY A 71 10.15 2.52 -20.05
C GLY A 71 11.36 3.26 -19.47
N LEU A 72 11.16 3.91 -18.36
CA LEU A 72 12.19 4.60 -17.61
C LEU A 72 12.94 3.62 -16.70
N VAL A 73 14.26 3.53 -16.84
CA VAL A 73 15.06 2.71 -15.94
C VAL A 73 15.19 3.42 -14.59
N CYS A 74 14.57 2.85 -13.57
CA CYS A 74 14.57 3.35 -12.21
C CYS A 74 15.31 2.40 -11.27
N ALA A 75 15.86 2.95 -10.19
CA ALA A 75 16.58 2.19 -9.17
C ALA A 75 15.92 2.35 -7.79
N PRO A 76 14.96 1.47 -7.42
CA PRO A 76 14.45 1.40 -6.06
C PRO A 76 15.55 1.19 -5.03
N ILE A 77 15.57 2.05 -3.99
CA ILE A 77 16.49 2.00 -2.85
C ILE A 77 15.72 2.25 -1.55
N THR A 78 16.32 1.87 -0.42
CA THR A 78 15.74 2.19 0.90
C THR A 78 15.90 3.67 1.23
N LYS A 79 15.04 4.17 2.11
CA LYS A 79 15.15 5.52 2.67
C LYS A 79 16.50 5.74 3.38
N GLN A 80 16.99 4.72 4.09
CA GLN A 80 18.31 4.78 4.74
C GLN A 80 19.39 5.03 3.69
N ARG A 81 19.40 4.24 2.60
CA ARG A 81 20.43 4.38 1.56
C ARG A 81 20.34 5.72 0.82
N ALA A 82 19.13 6.22 0.57
CA ALA A 82 18.93 7.55 0.00
C ALA A 82 19.54 8.64 0.90
N ASN A 83 19.34 8.56 2.22
CA ASN A 83 19.93 9.49 3.17
C ASN A 83 21.48 9.42 3.20
N GLU A 84 22.06 8.21 3.18
CA GLU A 84 23.52 8.01 3.14
C GLU A 84 24.15 8.64 1.89
N LEU A 85 23.43 8.61 0.77
CA LEU A 85 23.87 9.18 -0.52
C LEU A 85 23.40 10.63 -0.72
N GLU A 86 22.76 11.26 0.27
CA GLU A 86 22.18 12.60 0.17
C GLU A 86 21.28 12.78 -1.06
N LEU A 87 20.44 11.77 -1.32
CA LEU A 87 19.46 11.77 -2.41
C LEU A 87 18.13 12.29 -1.89
N GLU A 88 17.89 13.58 -2.08
CA GLU A 88 16.64 14.22 -1.69
C GLU A 88 15.51 13.93 -2.69
N PRO A 89 14.24 13.98 -2.25
CA PRO A 89 13.09 13.93 -3.15
C PRO A 89 13.19 14.98 -4.26
N MET A 90 12.86 14.61 -5.49
CA MET A 90 12.90 15.50 -6.67
C MET A 90 12.01 16.73 -6.50
N VAL A 91 10.96 16.63 -5.69
CA VAL A 91 10.02 17.71 -5.39
C VAL A 91 9.74 17.78 -3.90
N SER A 92 9.59 19.00 -3.37
CA SER A 92 9.19 19.22 -1.97
C SER A 92 7.76 18.76 -1.67
N ARG A 93 6.90 18.69 -2.69
CA ARG A 93 5.52 18.25 -2.60
C ARG A 93 5.19 17.31 -3.75
N ASN A 94 4.99 16.03 -3.42
CA ASN A 94 4.52 15.04 -4.39
C ASN A 94 3.01 15.18 -4.61
N THR A 95 2.59 15.38 -5.87
CA THR A 95 1.19 15.55 -6.27
C THR A 95 0.69 14.38 -7.13
N THR A 96 1.50 13.33 -7.33
CA THR A 96 1.12 12.17 -8.13
C THR A 96 0.10 11.30 -7.38
N SER A 97 -0.80 10.66 -8.12
CA SER A 97 -1.88 9.82 -7.56
C SER A 97 -1.35 8.62 -6.77
N HIS A 98 -0.20 8.08 -7.15
CA HIS A 98 0.40 6.88 -6.57
C HIS A 98 1.59 7.17 -5.65
N GLU A 99 1.91 8.45 -5.41
CA GLU A 99 2.95 8.91 -4.47
C GLU A 99 4.35 8.29 -4.69
N THR A 100 4.72 7.99 -5.94
CA THR A 100 6.05 7.46 -6.24
C THR A 100 7.13 8.49 -5.87
N ASN A 101 8.02 8.11 -4.95
CA ASN A 101 9.04 9.00 -4.40
C ASN A 101 10.30 9.00 -5.26
N PHE A 102 10.27 9.77 -6.36
CA PHE A 102 11.46 10.05 -7.14
C PHE A 102 12.43 10.92 -6.35
N THR A 103 13.72 10.56 -6.40
CA THR A 103 14.80 11.48 -6.06
C THR A 103 15.27 12.24 -7.30
N VAL A 104 16.15 13.21 -7.13
CA VAL A 104 16.93 13.74 -8.26
C VAL A 104 17.67 12.60 -8.96
N SER A 105 17.70 12.60 -10.28
CA SER A 105 18.41 11.58 -11.07
C SER A 105 19.95 11.73 -10.91
N VAL A 106 20.67 10.63 -11.06
CA VAL A 106 22.11 10.58 -10.82
C VAL A 106 22.87 9.81 -11.90
N ASP A 107 24.17 10.12 -12.02
CA ASP A 107 25.17 9.32 -12.74
C ASP A 107 26.41 9.16 -11.88
N LEU A 108 27.05 7.98 -11.96
CA LEU A 108 28.37 7.77 -11.34
C LEU A 108 29.43 8.61 -12.06
N LEU A 109 30.18 9.38 -11.29
CA LEU A 109 31.31 10.17 -11.77
C LEU A 109 32.58 9.34 -11.83
N GLY A 110 33.34 9.46 -12.89
CA GLY A 110 34.57 8.69 -13.06
C GLY A 110 34.34 7.20 -13.32
N ASN A 111 35.24 6.35 -12.87
CA ASN A 111 35.18 4.88 -13.01
C ASN A 111 34.92 4.39 -14.44
N GLY A 112 35.36 5.17 -15.44
CA GLY A 112 35.14 4.89 -16.85
C GLY A 112 33.68 5.07 -17.31
N CYS A 113 32.88 5.83 -16.57
CA CYS A 113 31.61 6.36 -17.06
C CYS A 113 31.87 7.57 -17.99
N THR A 114 31.03 7.71 -19.01
CA THR A 114 31.12 8.78 -20.01
C THR A 114 30.00 9.81 -19.81
N THR A 115 28.95 9.75 -20.63
CA THR A 115 27.82 10.67 -20.56
C THR A 115 26.70 10.21 -19.64
N GLY A 116 26.78 8.99 -19.08
CA GLY A 116 25.80 8.42 -18.17
C GLY A 116 24.66 7.60 -18.83
N ILE A 117 24.32 7.86 -20.09
CA ILE A 117 23.14 7.27 -20.74
C ILE A 117 23.36 5.84 -21.27
N SER A 118 24.62 5.42 -21.53
CA SER A 118 24.87 4.09 -22.06
C SER A 118 24.41 2.99 -21.08
N ALA A 119 24.10 1.80 -21.59
CA ALA A 119 23.76 0.67 -20.73
C ALA A 119 24.88 0.35 -19.72
N THR A 120 26.12 0.51 -20.14
CA THR A 120 27.32 0.34 -19.28
C THR A 120 27.38 1.39 -18.19
N ASP A 121 27.16 2.66 -18.49
CA ASP A 121 27.21 3.74 -17.51
C ASP A 121 26.05 3.61 -16.51
N ARG A 122 24.83 3.31 -16.98
CA ARG A 122 23.67 3.09 -16.11
C ARG A 122 23.83 1.86 -15.21
N SER A 123 24.43 0.79 -15.73
CA SER A 123 24.81 -0.38 -14.94
C SER A 123 25.76 0.01 -13.80
N LYS A 124 26.85 0.71 -14.10
CA LYS A 124 27.81 1.17 -13.09
C LYS A 124 27.18 2.10 -12.06
N THR A 125 26.32 3.02 -12.50
CA THR A 125 25.59 3.92 -11.60
C THR A 125 24.66 3.14 -10.67
N THR A 126 23.91 2.17 -11.19
CA THR A 126 23.02 1.31 -10.38
C THR A 126 23.81 0.50 -9.36
N LEU A 127 24.96 -0.08 -9.74
CA LEU A 127 25.82 -0.82 -8.82
C LEU A 127 26.45 0.08 -7.76
N ALA A 128 26.79 1.33 -8.11
CA ALA A 128 27.29 2.30 -7.13
C ALA A 128 26.25 2.67 -6.07
N LEU A 129 24.96 2.67 -6.42
CA LEU A 129 23.89 2.93 -5.44
C LEU A 129 23.84 1.88 -4.31
N ILE A 130 24.31 0.66 -4.55
CA ILE A 130 24.33 -0.41 -3.53
C ILE A 130 25.69 -0.61 -2.89
N ASP A 131 26.74 -0.03 -3.42
CA ASP A 131 28.09 -0.14 -2.86
C ASP A 131 28.22 0.74 -1.62
N PRO A 132 28.47 0.19 -0.42
CA PRO A 132 28.61 0.96 0.80
C PRO A 132 29.80 1.95 0.76
N ALA A 133 30.77 1.75 -0.12
CA ALA A 133 31.91 2.66 -0.29
C ALA A 133 31.57 3.92 -1.09
N THR A 134 30.46 3.93 -1.83
CA THR A 134 30.02 5.08 -2.63
C THR A 134 29.62 6.25 -1.73
N LYS A 135 30.17 7.42 -2.00
CA LYS A 135 29.90 8.67 -1.31
C LYS A 135 28.97 9.58 -2.12
N PRO A 136 28.29 10.55 -1.50
CA PRO A 136 27.47 11.53 -2.22
C PRO A 136 28.22 12.27 -3.33
N SER A 137 29.52 12.56 -3.12
CA SER A 137 30.39 13.23 -4.09
C SER A 137 30.74 12.41 -5.34
N ASP A 138 30.52 11.08 -5.29
CA ASP A 138 30.79 10.20 -6.43
C ASP A 138 29.64 10.18 -7.43
N LEU A 139 28.50 10.82 -7.08
CA LEU A 139 27.30 10.89 -7.89
C LEU A 139 27.06 12.29 -8.45
N GLY A 140 27.12 12.42 -9.75
CA GLY A 140 26.68 13.62 -10.47
C GLY A 140 25.17 13.78 -10.46
N ARG A 141 24.69 15.01 -10.37
CA ARG A 141 23.26 15.39 -10.35
C ARG A 141 23.04 16.58 -11.29
N PRO A 142 22.05 16.54 -12.24
CA PRO A 142 21.21 15.38 -12.59
C PRO A 142 21.98 14.33 -13.39
N GLY A 143 21.37 13.15 -13.58
CA GLY A 143 21.91 12.04 -14.34
C GLY A 143 20.83 11.26 -15.08
N HIS A 144 21.12 9.99 -15.42
CA HIS A 144 20.27 9.13 -16.25
C HIS A 144 19.70 7.91 -15.53
N ILE A 145 20.05 7.69 -14.25
CA ILE A 145 19.36 6.75 -13.36
C ILE A 145 18.50 7.53 -12.39
N PHE A 146 17.26 7.05 -12.19
CA PHE A 146 16.25 7.66 -11.33
C PHE A 146 16.08 6.80 -10.08
N PRO A 147 16.74 7.14 -8.94
CA PRO A 147 16.51 6.44 -7.70
C PRO A 147 15.08 6.70 -7.18
N LEU A 148 14.43 5.64 -6.68
CA LEU A 148 13.12 5.70 -6.06
C LEU A 148 13.22 5.28 -4.60
N ILE A 149 12.71 6.11 -3.69
CA ILE A 149 12.71 5.79 -2.26
C ILE A 149 11.50 4.91 -1.94
N ALA A 150 11.74 3.63 -1.66
CA ALA A 150 10.72 2.70 -1.22
C ALA A 150 10.19 3.06 0.19
N LYS A 151 8.93 2.75 0.44
CA LYS A 151 8.35 2.83 1.79
C LYS A 151 8.93 1.71 2.67
N ASP A 152 9.29 2.06 3.91
CA ASP A 152 9.69 1.07 4.91
C ASP A 152 8.55 0.06 5.11
N GLY A 153 8.89 -1.25 5.16
CA GLY A 153 7.90 -2.35 5.18
C GLY A 153 7.51 -2.89 3.81
N GLY A 154 7.99 -2.29 2.70
CA GLY A 154 7.86 -2.85 1.35
C GLY A 154 6.42 -2.93 0.86
N VAL A 155 6.08 -4.00 0.10
CA VAL A 155 4.73 -4.19 -0.47
C VAL A 155 3.63 -4.32 0.58
N LEU A 156 3.97 -4.61 1.84
CA LEU A 156 3.01 -4.63 2.95
C LEU A 156 2.56 -3.21 3.37
N ARG A 157 3.27 -2.17 2.93
CA ARG A 157 2.96 -0.75 3.20
C ARG A 157 2.44 -0.03 1.94
N ARG A 158 3.04 -0.29 0.80
CA ARG A 158 2.62 0.25 -0.50
C ARG A 158 2.76 -0.82 -1.57
N SER A 159 1.65 -1.20 -2.19
CA SER A 159 1.56 -2.26 -3.21
C SER A 159 2.08 -1.80 -4.59
N GLY A 160 3.29 -1.25 -4.65
CA GLY A 160 3.92 -0.72 -5.88
C GLY A 160 5.15 -1.50 -6.31
N HIS A 161 5.56 -1.33 -7.58
CA HIS A 161 6.74 -1.96 -8.17
C HIS A 161 8.03 -1.56 -7.44
N THR A 162 8.12 -0.32 -6.95
CA THR A 162 9.25 0.18 -6.13
C THR A 162 9.47 -0.69 -4.91
N GLU A 163 8.41 -0.96 -4.15
CA GLU A 163 8.44 -1.77 -2.95
C GLU A 163 8.67 -3.26 -3.28
N ALA A 164 8.05 -3.74 -4.35
CA ALA A 164 8.25 -5.11 -4.82
C ALA A 164 9.71 -5.40 -5.18
N ALA A 165 10.42 -4.41 -5.75
CA ALA A 165 11.82 -4.54 -6.09
C ALA A 165 12.72 -4.70 -4.85
N ILE A 166 12.46 -3.93 -3.80
CA ILE A 166 13.17 -4.07 -2.51
C ILE A 166 12.91 -5.46 -1.91
N ASP A 167 11.64 -5.83 -1.79
CA ASP A 167 11.23 -7.09 -1.16
C ASP A 167 11.81 -8.31 -1.86
N LEU A 168 11.69 -8.37 -3.17
CA LEU A 168 12.19 -9.48 -3.96
C LEU A 168 13.72 -9.57 -3.94
N SER A 169 14.42 -8.42 -3.88
CA SER A 169 15.87 -8.39 -3.72
C SER A 169 16.29 -8.98 -2.39
N VAL A 170 15.65 -8.57 -1.29
CA VAL A 170 15.90 -9.08 0.06
C VAL A 170 15.56 -10.58 0.15
N LEU A 171 14.40 -10.99 -0.36
CA LEU A 171 14.00 -12.41 -0.38
C LEU A 171 14.94 -13.27 -1.21
N ALA A 172 15.59 -12.70 -2.23
CA ALA A 172 16.63 -13.36 -3.01
C ALA A 172 18.01 -13.36 -2.33
N GLY A 173 18.17 -12.71 -1.16
CA GLY A 173 19.43 -12.64 -0.40
C GLY A 173 20.41 -11.57 -0.89
N PHE A 174 19.92 -10.56 -1.61
CA PHE A 174 20.70 -9.40 -2.08
C PHE A 174 20.45 -8.16 -1.21
N GLU A 175 21.18 -7.10 -1.50
CA GLU A 175 20.99 -5.79 -0.90
C GLU A 175 19.55 -5.29 -1.17
N PRO A 176 18.95 -4.49 -0.26
CA PRO A 176 17.59 -3.96 -0.41
C PRO A 176 17.54 -2.84 -1.46
N ALA A 177 17.81 -3.21 -2.70
CA ALA A 177 17.77 -2.34 -3.86
C ALA A 177 17.46 -3.16 -5.12
N GLY A 178 16.73 -2.56 -6.05
CA GLY A 178 16.39 -3.18 -7.31
C GLY A 178 16.61 -2.28 -8.51
N VAL A 179 16.35 -2.84 -9.68
CA VAL A 179 16.21 -2.11 -10.93
C VAL A 179 14.86 -2.48 -11.54
N ILE A 180 14.11 -1.48 -11.96
CA ILE A 180 12.82 -1.64 -12.62
C ILE A 180 12.74 -0.83 -13.90
N CYS A 181 11.90 -1.24 -14.83
CA CYS A 181 11.60 -0.53 -16.06
C CYS A 181 10.20 -0.93 -16.51
N GLU A 182 9.33 0.05 -16.71
CA GLU A 182 7.96 -0.16 -17.19
C GLU A 182 7.97 -0.80 -18.58
N ILE A 183 6.95 -1.59 -18.89
CA ILE A 183 6.82 -2.30 -20.17
C ILE A 183 5.74 -1.66 -21.03
N MET A 184 6.15 -1.10 -22.16
CA MET A 184 5.27 -0.54 -23.17
C MET A 184 5.17 -1.47 -24.39
N LYS A 185 4.03 -1.40 -25.07
CA LYS A 185 3.81 -2.00 -26.38
C LYS A 185 4.60 -1.25 -27.48
N GLU A 186 4.60 -1.80 -28.68
CA GLU A 186 5.28 -1.17 -29.83
C GLU A 186 4.67 0.17 -30.25
N ASP A 187 3.36 0.35 -30.01
CA ASP A 187 2.64 1.59 -30.29
C ASP A 187 2.89 2.69 -29.23
N GLY A 188 3.62 2.38 -28.14
CA GLY A 188 3.97 3.31 -27.07
C GLY A 188 2.98 3.32 -25.91
N ASP A 189 1.84 2.62 -25.99
CA ASP A 189 0.93 2.43 -24.87
C ASP A 189 1.47 1.38 -23.89
N MET A 190 0.97 1.42 -22.65
CA MET A 190 1.37 0.46 -21.61
C MET A 190 0.89 -0.95 -21.95
N ALA A 191 1.79 -1.94 -21.81
CA ALA A 191 1.44 -3.35 -21.93
C ALA A 191 0.60 -3.77 -20.70
N ARG A 192 -0.45 -4.56 -20.94
CA ARG A 192 -1.32 -5.09 -19.89
C ARG A 192 -1.09 -6.60 -19.74
N LEU A 193 -1.71 -7.20 -18.73
CA LEU A 193 -1.46 -8.60 -18.40
C LEU A 193 -1.52 -9.57 -19.59
N PRO A 194 -2.48 -9.46 -20.57
CA PRO A 194 -2.49 -10.37 -21.71
C PRO A 194 -1.23 -10.30 -22.58
N GLU A 195 -0.76 -9.08 -22.88
CA GLU A 195 0.46 -8.85 -23.68
C GLU A 195 1.71 -9.28 -22.89
N LEU A 196 1.72 -9.00 -21.57
CA LEU A 196 2.84 -9.37 -20.68
C LEU A 196 3.00 -10.89 -20.55
N LEU A 197 1.90 -11.66 -20.55
CA LEU A 197 1.95 -13.13 -20.56
C LEU A 197 2.55 -13.67 -21.86
N VAL A 198 2.25 -13.05 -23.00
CA VAL A 198 2.86 -13.42 -24.29
C VAL A 198 4.36 -13.13 -24.25
N MET A 199 4.74 -11.91 -23.82
CA MET A 199 6.14 -11.50 -23.70
C MET A 199 6.92 -12.40 -22.73
N ALA A 200 6.35 -12.75 -21.57
CA ALA A 200 6.96 -13.64 -20.60
C ALA A 200 7.29 -14.99 -21.22
N LYS A 201 6.40 -15.54 -22.04
CA LYS A 201 6.61 -16.79 -22.73
C LYS A 201 7.66 -16.69 -23.83
N GLU A 202 7.63 -15.62 -24.63
CA GLU A 202 8.58 -15.41 -25.74
C GLU A 202 10.02 -15.19 -25.26
N LEU A 203 10.17 -14.48 -24.12
CA LEU A 203 11.47 -14.15 -23.54
C LEU A 203 11.92 -15.12 -22.43
N ASP A 204 11.18 -16.20 -22.18
CA ASP A 204 11.41 -17.18 -21.08
C ASP A 204 11.59 -16.52 -19.71
N LEU A 205 10.67 -15.59 -19.39
CA LEU A 205 10.69 -14.87 -18.12
C LEU A 205 9.61 -15.40 -17.15
N LYS A 206 9.92 -15.31 -15.87
CA LYS A 206 8.91 -15.48 -14.83
C LYS A 206 8.05 -14.24 -14.74
N ILE A 207 6.74 -14.42 -14.52
CA ILE A 207 5.78 -13.33 -14.32
C ILE A 207 4.98 -13.59 -13.06
N ILE A 208 4.93 -12.61 -12.14
CA ILE A 208 4.22 -12.66 -10.86
C ILE A 208 3.36 -11.42 -10.66
N SER A 209 2.44 -11.47 -9.69
CA SER A 209 1.70 -10.28 -9.25
C SER A 209 2.20 -9.75 -7.90
N ILE A 210 2.11 -8.44 -7.69
CA ILE A 210 2.35 -7.81 -6.39
C ILE A 210 1.38 -8.36 -5.35
N LYS A 211 0.15 -8.67 -5.75
CA LYS A 211 -0.85 -9.31 -4.88
C LYS A 211 -0.37 -10.66 -4.32
N ASP A 212 0.23 -11.49 -5.15
CA ASP A 212 0.77 -12.78 -4.71
C ASP A 212 2.01 -12.60 -3.81
N LEU A 213 2.85 -11.59 -4.10
CA LEU A 213 3.98 -11.22 -3.25
C LEU A 213 3.51 -10.75 -1.86
N ILE A 214 2.47 -9.92 -1.79
CA ILE A 214 1.84 -9.52 -0.52
C ILE A 214 1.34 -10.74 0.23
N ALA A 215 0.59 -11.64 -0.43
CA ALA A 215 0.10 -12.86 0.19
C ALA A 215 1.23 -13.75 0.71
N TYR A 216 2.31 -13.90 -0.04
CA TYR A 216 3.51 -14.64 0.36
C TYR A 216 4.14 -14.03 1.61
N ARG A 217 4.41 -12.72 1.63
CA ARG A 217 4.99 -12.03 2.78
C ARG A 217 4.09 -12.08 4.02
N LEU A 218 2.77 -11.89 3.85
CA LEU A 218 1.80 -12.01 4.95
C LEU A 218 1.75 -13.42 5.56
N ASN A 219 2.10 -14.45 4.81
CA ASN A 219 2.16 -15.82 5.34
C ASN A 219 3.48 -16.13 6.04
N THR A 220 4.56 -15.41 5.73
CA THR A 220 5.91 -15.64 6.25
C THR A 220 6.36 -14.61 7.27
N GLU A 221 5.75 -13.42 7.26
CA GLU A 221 6.15 -12.28 8.08
C GLU A 221 4.93 -11.64 8.75
N SER A 222 5.14 -11.02 9.91
CA SER A 222 4.17 -10.16 10.58
C SER A 222 4.79 -8.83 10.94
N MET A 223 4.16 -7.72 10.56
CA MET A 223 4.55 -6.36 10.98
C MET A 223 3.86 -5.96 12.29
N VAL A 224 3.04 -6.82 12.86
CA VAL A 224 2.36 -6.57 14.14
C VAL A 224 2.65 -7.69 15.11
N ARG A 225 2.87 -7.32 16.37
CA ARG A 225 3.03 -8.24 17.49
C ARG A 225 1.86 -8.05 18.46
N LYS A 226 1.18 -9.16 18.78
CA LYS A 226 0.19 -9.19 19.84
C LYS A 226 0.92 -9.11 21.18
N GLU A 227 0.55 -8.13 22.01
CA GLU A 227 1.21 -7.91 23.31
C GLU A 227 0.43 -8.52 24.46
N VAL A 228 -0.82 -8.14 24.63
CA VAL A 228 -1.65 -8.53 25.76
C VAL A 228 -3.13 -8.56 25.37
N SER A 229 -3.90 -9.38 26.07
CA SER A 229 -5.36 -9.41 25.97
C SER A 229 -5.96 -9.29 27.36
N VAL A 230 -6.96 -8.42 27.52
CA VAL A 230 -7.67 -8.17 28.78
C VAL A 230 -9.18 -8.13 28.55
N LYS A 231 -9.94 -8.48 29.58
CA LYS A 231 -11.39 -8.29 29.58
C LYS A 231 -11.71 -6.81 29.74
N MET A 232 -12.57 -6.30 28.89
CA MET A 232 -12.96 -4.89 28.86
C MET A 232 -14.49 -4.78 28.88
N PRO A 233 -15.09 -4.66 30.07
CA PRO A 233 -16.51 -4.30 30.20
C PRO A 233 -16.70 -2.84 29.76
N THR A 234 -17.72 -2.59 28.93
CA THR A 234 -18.07 -1.27 28.43
C THR A 234 -19.57 -1.05 28.50
N GLU A 235 -20.02 0.20 28.36
CA GLU A 235 -21.44 0.55 28.29
C GLU A 235 -22.16 -0.12 27.09
N TRP A 236 -21.40 -0.49 26.05
CA TRP A 236 -21.91 -1.13 24.82
C TRP A 236 -21.76 -2.64 24.81
N GLY A 237 -21.25 -3.23 25.88
CA GLY A 237 -21.06 -4.67 26.08
C GLY A 237 -19.65 -5.05 26.49
N ASP A 238 -19.46 -6.33 26.80
CA ASP A 238 -18.17 -6.89 27.19
C ASP A 238 -17.39 -7.35 25.97
N PHE A 239 -16.12 -6.99 25.94
CA PHE A 239 -15.17 -7.33 24.88
C PHE A 239 -13.87 -7.87 25.46
N ASP A 240 -13.11 -8.63 24.67
CA ASP A 240 -11.70 -8.85 24.87
C ASP A 240 -10.94 -7.74 24.14
N MET A 241 -10.19 -6.92 24.89
CA MET A 241 -9.32 -5.90 24.29
C MET A 241 -7.93 -6.47 24.12
N ILE A 242 -7.43 -6.45 22.89
CA ILE A 242 -6.11 -6.97 22.51
C ILE A 242 -5.27 -5.80 22.04
N ALA A 243 -4.09 -5.62 22.63
CA ALA A 243 -3.12 -4.63 22.20
C ALA A 243 -2.13 -5.25 21.19
N TYR A 244 -1.79 -4.48 20.16
CA TYR A 244 -0.81 -4.81 19.16
C TYR A 244 0.22 -3.69 19.03
N THR A 245 1.50 -4.06 18.91
CA THR A 245 2.58 -3.14 18.55
C THR A 245 2.93 -3.33 17.09
N GLN A 246 2.97 -2.26 16.33
CA GLN A 246 3.51 -2.21 14.98
C GLN A 246 5.04 -2.21 15.07
N LEU A 247 5.71 -3.15 14.40
CA LEU A 247 7.13 -3.43 14.65
C LEU A 247 8.10 -2.39 14.09
N ASP A 248 7.72 -1.72 13.02
CA ASP A 248 8.55 -0.72 12.32
C ASP A 248 8.45 0.69 12.93
N THR A 249 7.29 1.05 13.50
CA THR A 249 7.06 2.39 14.06
C THR A 249 6.99 2.41 15.59
N GLY A 250 6.75 1.26 16.23
CA GLY A 250 6.45 1.16 17.65
C GLY A 250 5.05 1.65 18.03
N GLU A 251 4.22 2.02 17.08
CA GLU A 251 2.84 2.45 17.34
C GLU A 251 1.98 1.31 17.87
N ASN A 252 1.03 1.66 18.76
CA ASN A 252 0.11 0.70 19.35
C ASN A 252 -1.27 0.80 18.72
N HIS A 253 -1.83 -0.36 18.38
CA HIS A 253 -3.19 -0.51 17.88
C HIS A 253 -3.97 -1.42 18.81
N LEU A 254 -5.30 -1.31 18.77
CA LEU A 254 -6.18 -2.11 19.63
C LEU A 254 -7.16 -2.92 18.79
N ALA A 255 -7.52 -4.10 19.26
CA ALA A 255 -8.67 -4.83 18.77
C ALA A 255 -9.65 -5.11 19.90
N LEU A 256 -10.93 -4.80 19.72
CA LEU A 256 -12.03 -5.19 20.58
C LEU A 256 -12.69 -6.42 19.94
N VAL A 257 -12.66 -7.54 20.62
CA VAL A 257 -13.13 -8.84 20.11
C VAL A 257 -14.27 -9.33 20.97
N LYS A 258 -15.31 -9.86 20.33
CA LYS A 258 -16.42 -10.53 21.00
C LYS A 258 -16.72 -11.88 20.34
N GLY A 259 -16.87 -12.91 21.17
CA GLY A 259 -17.14 -14.27 20.71
C GLY A 259 -15.96 -14.94 20.01
N GLU A 260 -16.21 -16.09 19.42
CA GLU A 260 -15.25 -16.91 18.68
C GLU A 260 -15.83 -17.24 17.29
N TRP A 261 -14.97 -17.59 16.36
CA TRP A 261 -15.35 -17.93 14.97
C TRP A 261 -14.53 -19.09 14.43
N GLU A 262 -15.16 -19.81 13.50
CA GLU A 262 -14.48 -20.89 12.78
C GLU A 262 -13.62 -20.34 11.62
N PRO A 263 -12.60 -21.09 11.17
CA PRO A 263 -11.80 -20.73 10.01
C PRO A 263 -12.69 -20.49 8.77
N ASN A 264 -12.48 -19.38 8.06
CA ASN A 264 -13.25 -18.94 6.89
C ASN A 264 -14.73 -18.57 7.16
N GLU A 265 -15.15 -18.50 8.40
CA GLU A 265 -16.45 -17.93 8.75
C GLU A 265 -16.46 -16.41 8.47
N PRO A 266 -17.54 -15.85 7.86
CA PRO A 266 -17.67 -14.41 7.70
C PRO A 266 -17.91 -13.71 9.04
N VAL A 267 -16.93 -12.95 9.51
CA VAL A 267 -16.96 -12.24 10.79
C VAL A 267 -17.41 -10.79 10.59
N LEU A 268 -18.22 -10.27 11.50
CA LEU A 268 -18.61 -8.86 11.51
C LEU A 268 -17.41 -8.00 11.98
N VAL A 269 -16.97 -7.07 11.12
CA VAL A 269 -15.74 -6.30 11.34
C VAL A 269 -15.95 -4.81 11.16
N ARG A 270 -15.37 -4.01 12.06
CA ARG A 270 -15.15 -2.58 11.88
C ARG A 270 -13.66 -2.27 11.95
N VAL A 271 -13.11 -1.62 10.94
CA VAL A 271 -11.80 -0.97 11.03
C VAL A 271 -12.02 0.52 11.30
N HIS A 272 -11.67 0.97 12.50
CA HIS A 272 -11.87 2.34 12.97
C HIS A 272 -10.51 3.05 13.10
N SER A 273 -10.35 4.21 12.47
CA SER A 273 -9.18 5.06 12.67
C SER A 273 -9.45 6.01 13.84
N SER A 274 -8.51 6.12 14.76
CA SER A 274 -8.64 6.96 15.96
C SER A 274 -9.03 8.40 15.62
N CYS A 275 -9.84 8.96 16.48
CA CYS A 275 -10.30 10.34 16.39
C CYS A 275 -10.45 10.89 17.82
N VAL A 276 -9.36 11.38 18.41
CA VAL A 276 -9.33 11.87 19.78
C VAL A 276 -10.48 12.86 20.06
N THR A 277 -10.74 13.78 19.13
CA THR A 277 -11.81 14.78 19.31
C THR A 277 -13.22 14.15 19.30
N GLY A 278 -13.46 13.14 18.45
CA GLY A 278 -14.78 12.50 18.34
C GLY A 278 -14.95 11.35 19.35
N ASP A 279 -13.93 10.48 19.46
CA ASP A 279 -14.03 9.24 20.23
C ASP A 279 -13.93 9.50 21.76
N ILE A 280 -13.11 10.50 22.18
CA ILE A 280 -12.88 10.82 23.60
C ILE A 280 -13.66 12.06 24.03
N PHE A 281 -13.60 13.16 23.27
CA PHE A 281 -14.20 14.43 23.66
C PHE A 281 -15.62 14.65 23.13
N GLY A 282 -16.20 13.68 22.40
CA GLY A 282 -17.58 13.77 21.90
C GLY A 282 -17.82 14.93 20.93
N SER A 283 -16.80 15.33 20.14
CA SER A 283 -16.92 16.45 19.21
C SER A 283 -18.06 16.24 18.22
N CYS A 284 -18.95 17.23 18.12
CA CYS A 284 -20.03 17.26 17.14
C CYS A 284 -19.57 17.60 15.71
N ARG A 285 -18.28 17.93 15.49
CA ARG A 285 -17.73 18.22 14.14
C ARG A 285 -17.58 17.00 13.25
N CYS A 286 -17.66 15.79 13.80
CA CYS A 286 -17.57 14.54 13.06
C CYS A 286 -18.56 13.50 13.58
N ASP A 287 -18.61 12.36 12.92
CA ASP A 287 -19.44 11.21 13.26
C ASP A 287 -18.64 10.03 13.84
N CYS A 288 -17.34 10.23 14.19
CA CYS A 288 -16.41 9.15 14.55
C CYS A 288 -16.84 8.43 15.84
N GLY A 289 -16.97 9.15 16.96
CA GLY A 289 -17.38 8.59 18.24
C GLY A 289 -18.71 7.83 18.17
N PRO A 290 -19.80 8.47 17.67
CA PRO A 290 -21.07 7.76 17.46
C PRO A 290 -20.96 6.52 16.56
N GLN A 291 -20.13 6.52 15.51
CA GLN A 291 -19.88 5.33 14.69
C GLN A 291 -19.14 4.24 15.46
N LEU A 292 -18.18 4.59 16.32
CA LEU A 292 -17.47 3.62 17.16
C LEU A 292 -18.45 2.93 18.12
N HIS A 293 -19.21 3.71 18.86
CA HIS A 293 -20.20 3.20 19.82
C HIS A 293 -21.27 2.34 19.12
N LYS A 294 -21.76 2.80 17.96
CA LYS A 294 -22.73 2.04 17.17
C LYS A 294 -22.17 0.70 16.67
N ALA A 295 -20.89 0.67 16.28
CA ALA A 295 -20.24 -0.59 15.88
C ALA A 295 -20.12 -1.55 17.09
N MET A 296 -19.77 -1.03 18.28
CA MET A 296 -19.72 -1.82 19.51
C MET A 296 -21.09 -2.42 19.85
N GLU A 297 -22.17 -1.61 19.76
CA GLU A 297 -23.54 -2.10 19.98
C GLU A 297 -23.94 -3.20 19.00
N ILE A 298 -23.67 -2.99 17.69
CA ILE A 298 -24.03 -3.97 16.64
C ILE A 298 -23.31 -5.29 16.89
N ILE A 299 -21.99 -5.25 17.11
CA ILE A 299 -21.16 -6.43 17.37
C ILE A 299 -21.60 -7.10 18.70
N SER A 300 -21.93 -6.31 19.72
CA SER A 300 -22.41 -6.84 20.98
C SER A 300 -23.74 -7.57 20.84
N LYS A 301 -24.66 -7.06 20.04
CA LYS A 301 -25.96 -7.72 19.72
C LYS A 301 -25.79 -8.96 18.85
N GLU A 302 -24.89 -8.94 17.90
CA GLU A 302 -24.52 -10.10 17.08
C GLU A 302 -23.92 -11.23 17.95
N GLY A 303 -23.27 -10.86 19.05
CA GLY A 303 -22.55 -11.79 19.95
C GLY A 303 -21.18 -12.21 19.41
N LYS A 304 -20.81 -11.80 18.19
CA LYS A 304 -19.59 -12.21 17.50
C LYS A 304 -19.09 -11.09 16.58
N GLY A 305 -17.81 -10.74 16.67
CA GLY A 305 -17.19 -9.77 15.78
C GLY A 305 -15.96 -9.07 16.35
N ALA A 306 -15.35 -8.21 15.56
CA ALA A 306 -14.15 -7.48 15.92
C ALA A 306 -14.17 -6.02 15.47
N ILE A 307 -13.64 -5.12 16.32
CA ILE A 307 -13.30 -3.75 15.96
C ILE A 307 -11.79 -3.62 16.02
N VAL A 308 -11.15 -3.27 14.89
CA VAL A 308 -9.74 -2.89 14.86
C VAL A 308 -9.66 -1.38 14.97
N TYR A 309 -9.17 -0.90 16.12
CA TYR A 309 -8.97 0.51 16.40
C TYR A 309 -7.54 0.91 16.07
N MET A 310 -7.39 1.60 14.95
CA MET A 310 -6.10 1.98 14.38
C MET A 310 -5.67 3.35 14.90
N ASN A 311 -4.46 3.45 15.43
CA ASN A 311 -3.86 4.72 15.82
C ASN A 311 -3.40 5.50 14.58
N GLN A 312 -4.37 6.08 13.85
CA GLN A 312 -4.17 6.82 12.59
C GLN A 312 -5.01 8.09 12.59
N GLU A 313 -4.73 8.98 13.55
CA GLU A 313 -5.47 10.23 13.77
C GLU A 313 -5.48 11.11 12.52
N GLY A 314 -6.63 11.74 12.27
CA GLY A 314 -6.78 12.67 11.16
C GLY A 314 -6.59 12.04 9.77
N ARG A 315 -6.84 10.74 9.61
CA ARG A 315 -6.55 9.94 8.40
C ARG A 315 -5.04 9.83 8.12
N GLY A 316 -4.23 9.71 9.19
CA GLY A 316 -2.79 9.56 9.09
C GLY A 316 -1.98 10.86 9.16
N ILE A 317 -2.63 12.04 9.19
CA ILE A 317 -1.92 13.32 9.29
C ILE A 317 -1.58 13.73 10.75
N GLY A 318 -2.09 13.00 11.72
CA GLY A 318 -1.88 13.25 13.14
C GLY A 318 -2.79 14.33 13.74
N LEU A 319 -2.88 14.36 15.08
CA LEU A 319 -3.79 15.24 15.83
C LEU A 319 -3.53 16.74 15.56
N ILE A 320 -2.27 17.15 15.61
CA ILE A 320 -1.92 18.57 15.46
C ILE A 320 -2.32 19.10 14.07
N ASN A 321 -2.03 18.36 13.01
CA ASN A 321 -2.40 18.79 11.67
C ASN A 321 -3.91 18.73 11.44
N LYS A 322 -4.61 17.80 12.07
CA LYS A 322 -6.08 17.78 12.08
C LYS A 322 -6.66 19.05 12.74
N LEU A 323 -6.08 19.51 13.87
CA LEU A 323 -6.52 20.75 14.51
C LEU A 323 -6.21 21.98 13.66
N LYS A 324 -5.05 22.02 12.96
CA LYS A 324 -4.77 23.04 11.95
C LYS A 324 -5.79 23.02 10.80
N ALA A 325 -6.19 21.83 10.34
CA ALA A 325 -7.24 21.70 9.34
C ALA A 325 -8.59 22.23 9.85
N TYR A 326 -8.95 22.00 11.10
CA TYR A 326 -10.14 22.58 11.72
C TYR A 326 -10.10 24.11 11.73
N HIS A 327 -8.95 24.72 12.05
CA HIS A 327 -8.77 26.17 12.00
C HIS A 327 -8.96 26.72 10.58
N LEU A 328 -8.45 26.03 9.57
CA LEU A 328 -8.67 26.40 8.17
C LEU A 328 -10.12 26.24 7.73
N GLN A 329 -10.83 25.23 8.24
CA GLN A 329 -12.28 25.05 8.00
C GLN A 329 -13.12 26.18 8.62
N GLU A 330 -12.73 26.71 9.77
CA GLU A 330 -13.35 27.91 10.37
C GLU A 330 -13.22 29.17 9.47
N SER A 331 -12.22 29.17 8.59
CA SER A 331 -12.01 30.20 7.57
C SER A 331 -12.74 29.92 6.25
N GLY A 332 -13.62 28.89 6.18
CA GLY A 332 -14.48 28.59 5.05
C GLY A 332 -13.97 27.50 4.08
N LEU A 333 -12.82 26.87 4.33
CA LEU A 333 -12.38 25.73 3.52
C LEU A 333 -13.13 24.44 3.94
N ASP A 334 -13.31 23.52 3.00
CA ASP A 334 -13.77 22.18 3.37
C ASP A 334 -12.60 21.27 3.84
N THR A 335 -12.93 20.04 4.26
CA THR A 335 -11.94 19.10 4.80
C THR A 335 -10.85 18.73 3.79
N VAL A 336 -11.21 18.60 2.51
CA VAL A 336 -10.26 18.22 1.44
C VAL A 336 -9.34 19.40 1.14
N GLU A 337 -9.91 20.60 0.97
CA GLU A 337 -9.17 21.83 0.71
C GLU A 337 -8.21 22.19 1.85
N ALA A 338 -8.67 22.02 3.10
CA ALA A 338 -7.82 22.25 4.28
C ALA A 338 -6.62 21.29 4.32
N ASN A 339 -6.82 19.99 4.03
CA ASN A 339 -5.72 19.02 3.97
C ASN A 339 -4.74 19.34 2.85
N ILE A 340 -5.23 19.65 1.66
CA ILE A 340 -4.39 20.04 0.52
C ILE A 340 -3.56 21.27 0.85
N LYS A 341 -4.16 22.28 1.48
CA LYS A 341 -3.46 23.50 1.88
C LYS A 341 -2.35 23.25 2.91
N LEU A 342 -2.50 22.21 3.74
CA LEU A 342 -1.48 21.77 4.70
C LEU A 342 -0.43 20.86 4.07
N GLY A 343 -0.53 20.52 2.78
CA GLY A 343 0.42 19.66 2.07
C GLY A 343 0.13 18.17 2.17
N PHE A 344 -1.06 17.77 2.60
CA PHE A 344 -1.44 16.36 2.76
C PHE A 344 -2.41 15.90 1.67
N ASN A 345 -2.32 14.62 1.31
CA ASN A 345 -3.33 13.95 0.49
C ASN A 345 -4.64 13.74 1.27
N MET A 346 -5.73 13.42 0.54
CA MET A 346 -7.05 13.22 1.14
C MET A 346 -7.10 12.08 2.17
N ASP A 347 -6.29 11.03 1.98
CA ASP A 347 -6.28 9.84 2.83
C ASP A 347 -4.88 9.22 2.83
N GLN A 348 -4.20 9.25 3.98
CA GLN A 348 -2.86 8.69 4.18
C GLN A 348 -2.90 7.45 5.09
N ARG A 349 -4.08 6.84 5.29
CA ARG A 349 -4.21 5.68 6.16
C ARG A 349 -3.53 4.45 5.58
N ASP A 350 -2.86 3.72 6.45
CA ASP A 350 -2.34 2.40 6.16
C ASP A 350 -3.41 1.32 6.45
N TYR A 351 -3.79 0.59 5.42
CA TYR A 351 -4.73 -0.51 5.55
C TYR A 351 -4.03 -1.85 5.77
N GLY A 352 -2.73 -1.96 5.48
CA GLY A 352 -1.95 -3.18 5.62
C GLY A 352 -1.82 -3.65 7.06
N ILE A 353 -1.55 -2.73 7.98
CA ILE A 353 -1.48 -3.04 9.42
C ILE A 353 -2.83 -3.54 9.94
N GLY A 354 -3.93 -2.87 9.58
CA GLY A 354 -5.27 -3.32 9.95
C GLY A 354 -5.60 -4.71 9.41
N ALA A 355 -5.18 -5.01 8.18
CA ALA A 355 -5.33 -6.33 7.58
C ALA A 355 -4.53 -7.42 8.33
N GLN A 356 -3.31 -7.13 8.74
CA GLN A 356 -2.49 -8.07 9.52
C GLN A 356 -3.07 -8.32 10.91
N ILE A 357 -3.61 -7.30 11.58
CA ILE A 357 -4.32 -7.47 12.85
C ILE A 357 -5.52 -8.41 12.65
N LEU A 358 -6.35 -8.20 11.61
CA LEU A 358 -7.48 -9.07 11.30
C LEU A 358 -7.04 -10.51 11.04
N ARG A 359 -5.98 -10.72 10.29
CA ARG A 359 -5.40 -12.06 10.06
C ARG A 359 -4.87 -12.70 11.35
N SER A 360 -4.21 -11.92 12.21
CA SER A 360 -3.76 -12.37 13.55
C SER A 360 -4.92 -12.81 14.44
N LEU A 361 -6.12 -12.27 14.22
CA LEU A 361 -7.36 -12.68 14.87
C LEU A 361 -8.02 -13.92 14.21
N GLY A 362 -7.41 -14.49 13.15
CA GLY A 362 -7.96 -15.62 12.41
C GLY A 362 -9.06 -15.23 11.41
N ILE A 363 -9.24 -13.93 11.12
CA ILE A 363 -10.28 -13.45 10.20
C ILE A 363 -9.71 -13.45 8.78
N SER A 364 -10.32 -14.24 7.89
CA SER A 364 -10.04 -14.27 6.45
C SER A 364 -11.20 -13.72 5.62
N LYS A 365 -12.44 -13.89 6.11
CA LYS A 365 -13.68 -13.39 5.50
C LYS A 365 -14.39 -12.47 6.46
N MET A 366 -14.96 -11.38 5.93
CA MET A 366 -15.64 -10.42 6.79
C MET A 366 -16.89 -9.82 6.18
N ARG A 367 -17.83 -9.48 7.06
CA ARG A 367 -18.94 -8.55 6.85
C ARG A 367 -18.48 -7.20 7.37
N LEU A 368 -18.19 -6.25 6.48
CA LEU A 368 -17.47 -5.02 6.85
C LEU A 368 -18.45 -3.88 7.12
N LEU A 369 -18.42 -3.36 8.36
CA LEU A 369 -19.14 -2.14 8.76
C LEU A 369 -18.41 -0.90 8.26
N THR A 370 -18.82 -0.37 7.09
CA THR A 370 -18.21 0.83 6.52
C THR A 370 -19.11 1.53 5.51
N ASN A 371 -18.98 2.86 5.45
CA ASN A 371 -19.58 3.70 4.40
C ASN A 371 -18.52 4.13 3.36
N ASN A 372 -17.24 3.71 3.53
CA ASN A 372 -16.14 4.14 2.68
C ASN A 372 -15.71 3.00 1.72
N PRO A 373 -15.96 3.12 0.40
CA PRO A 373 -15.58 2.10 -0.57
C PRO A 373 -14.05 1.88 -0.66
N LYS A 374 -13.23 2.90 -0.43
CA LYS A 374 -11.76 2.78 -0.43
C LYS A 374 -11.24 1.87 0.67
N LYS A 375 -11.90 1.80 1.83
CA LYS A 375 -11.52 0.84 2.90
C LYS A 375 -11.66 -0.61 2.43
N ARG A 376 -12.70 -0.91 1.66
CA ARG A 376 -12.91 -2.23 1.08
C ARG A 376 -11.76 -2.62 0.15
N ALA A 377 -11.42 -1.74 -0.81
CA ALA A 377 -10.33 -1.99 -1.76
C ALA A 377 -8.98 -2.19 -1.04
N GLY A 378 -8.68 -1.35 -0.05
CA GLY A 378 -7.46 -1.45 0.75
C GLY A 378 -7.31 -2.78 1.50
N LEU A 379 -8.39 -3.37 2.01
CA LEU A 379 -8.33 -4.65 2.75
C LEU A 379 -8.25 -5.86 1.81
N ILE A 380 -8.93 -5.84 0.67
CA ILE A 380 -8.91 -6.93 -0.31
C ILE A 380 -7.50 -7.18 -0.85
N GLY A 381 -6.71 -6.11 -1.07
CA GLY A 381 -5.33 -6.20 -1.53
C GLY A 381 -4.41 -7.04 -0.62
N TYR A 382 -4.78 -7.23 0.66
CA TYR A 382 -4.03 -8.00 1.65
C TYR A 382 -4.60 -9.40 1.92
N GLY A 383 -5.33 -9.98 0.97
CA GLY A 383 -5.82 -11.36 1.05
C GLY A 383 -7.00 -11.57 1.99
N LEU A 384 -7.73 -10.51 2.32
CA LEU A 384 -8.97 -10.55 3.06
C LEU A 384 -10.16 -10.51 2.09
N GLU A 385 -11.18 -11.33 2.35
CA GLU A 385 -12.41 -11.37 1.56
C GLU A 385 -13.52 -10.57 2.24
N VAL A 386 -13.99 -9.49 1.60
CA VAL A 386 -15.18 -8.75 2.06
C VAL A 386 -16.41 -9.35 1.38
N VAL A 387 -17.14 -10.22 2.10
CA VAL A 387 -18.31 -10.91 1.57
C VAL A 387 -19.55 -10.02 1.57
N GLU A 388 -19.63 -9.07 2.50
CA GLU A 388 -20.75 -8.15 2.63
C GLU A 388 -20.29 -6.79 3.12
N ASN A 389 -20.91 -5.73 2.63
CA ASN A 389 -20.68 -4.36 3.09
C ASN A 389 -21.91 -3.86 3.81
N LEU A 390 -21.78 -3.57 5.10
CA LEU A 390 -22.87 -3.11 5.95
C LEU A 390 -22.69 -1.62 6.24
N PRO A 391 -23.69 -0.79 5.95
CA PRO A 391 -23.63 0.64 6.27
C PRO A 391 -23.64 0.87 7.77
N ILE A 392 -22.98 1.92 8.21
CA ILE A 392 -23.00 2.43 9.58
C ILE A 392 -23.29 3.92 9.55
N GLU A 393 -24.55 4.24 9.41
CA GLU A 393 -25.00 5.61 9.30
C GLU A 393 -25.37 6.18 10.67
N ILE A 394 -24.94 7.41 10.89
CA ILE A 394 -25.28 8.23 12.05
C ILE A 394 -26.01 9.47 11.51
N PRO A 395 -27.15 9.85 12.09
CA PRO A 395 -27.84 11.07 11.71
C PRO A 395 -26.91 12.29 11.77
N SER A 396 -27.04 13.19 10.80
CA SER A 396 -26.30 14.44 10.80
C SER A 396 -26.79 15.36 11.92
N ASN A 397 -25.91 16.27 12.34
CA ASN A 397 -26.23 17.36 13.24
C ASN A 397 -25.80 18.70 12.60
N PRO A 398 -26.24 19.87 13.11
CA PRO A 398 -25.92 21.16 12.52
C PRO A 398 -24.41 21.46 12.39
N HIS A 399 -23.56 20.79 13.20
CA HIS A 399 -22.11 21.04 13.21
C HIS A 399 -21.33 20.12 12.25
N ASN A 400 -21.89 18.95 11.85
CA ASN A 400 -21.19 17.99 10.98
C ASN A 400 -21.82 17.81 9.60
N GLU A 401 -22.93 18.50 9.30
CA GLU A 401 -23.63 18.35 8.03
C GLU A 401 -22.72 18.66 6.83
N VAL A 402 -21.99 19.78 6.87
CA VAL A 402 -21.02 20.15 5.82
C VAL A 402 -19.93 19.11 5.67
N TYR A 403 -19.42 18.60 6.78
CA TYR A 403 -18.41 17.52 6.78
C TYR A 403 -18.93 16.22 6.16
N LEU A 404 -20.16 15.81 6.45
CA LEU A 404 -20.77 14.62 5.89
C LEU A 404 -21.07 14.80 4.39
N ARG A 405 -21.54 15.98 3.96
CA ARG A 405 -21.70 16.32 2.55
C ARG A 405 -20.35 16.22 1.80
N THR A 406 -19.28 16.78 2.35
CA THR A 406 -17.93 16.66 1.75
C THR A 406 -17.50 15.21 1.62
N LYS A 407 -17.78 14.34 2.61
CA LYS A 407 -17.52 12.90 2.52
C LYS A 407 -18.28 12.25 1.38
N ARG A 408 -19.56 12.59 1.19
CA ARG A 408 -20.39 12.08 0.10
C ARG A 408 -19.88 12.57 -1.26
N ASP A 409 -19.74 13.88 -1.41
CA ASP A 409 -19.59 14.54 -2.71
C ASP A 409 -18.15 14.50 -3.24
N LYS A 410 -17.14 14.57 -2.35
CA LYS A 410 -15.71 14.61 -2.72
C LYS A 410 -14.93 13.33 -2.38
N MET A 411 -15.54 12.38 -1.63
CA MET A 411 -14.84 11.19 -1.14
C MET A 411 -15.60 9.88 -1.39
N ASP A 412 -16.64 9.90 -2.19
CA ASP A 412 -17.45 8.74 -2.63
C ASP A 412 -18.08 7.93 -1.48
N HIS A 413 -18.28 8.52 -0.29
CA HIS A 413 -18.93 7.83 0.82
C HIS A 413 -20.40 7.55 0.54
N ALA A 414 -20.85 6.32 0.83
CA ALA A 414 -22.24 5.90 0.72
C ALA A 414 -23.03 6.36 1.96
N ILE A 415 -23.25 7.66 2.12
CA ILE A 415 -24.00 8.27 3.22
C ILE A 415 -24.96 9.34 2.69
N MET A 416 -26.02 9.65 3.46
CA MET A 416 -27.00 10.68 3.11
C MET A 416 -27.60 10.47 1.68
N ARG A 417 -27.85 9.22 1.29
CA ARG A 417 -28.57 8.91 0.06
C ARG A 417 -30.06 9.00 0.38
N ASP A 418 -30.78 9.85 -0.36
CA ASP A 418 -32.24 9.87 -0.31
C ASP A 418 -32.75 8.48 -0.72
N HIS A 419 -33.57 7.89 0.13
CA HIS A 419 -34.26 6.60 -0.11
C HIS A 419 -35.51 6.82 -0.94
#